data_8b23452e40eebae5e0e65dc2480b25f9
#
_entry.id   8b23452e40eebae5e0e65dc2480b25f9
#
_cell.length_a   1.000
_cell.length_b   1.000
_cell.length_c   1.000
_cell.angle_alpha   90.00
_cell.angle_beta   90.00
_cell.angle_gamma   90.00
#
_symmetry.space_group_name_H-M   'P 1'
#
loop_
_entity.id
_entity.type
_entity.pdbx_description
1 polymer ?
#
loop_
_entity_poly.entity_id
_entity_poly.type
_entity_poly.pdbx_seq_one_letter_code
_entity_poly.pdbx_strand_id
1 'polypeptide(L)'
;MNKKIIVALDGNNFSKIKKIALSLKNEVYAYKVGYEFFFNFGVKGYKTLHKIVPNIFLDLKMHDIPNTVGNAIKGIEKLNPIFTTIHLSGGDKMQQIALNESKKTKIIGVSVLTSLNSKQTKKFYNKKIEELVENLVKSAIKNKLHGLVCSPKEIKIVKKLAGDKLIIITPGIRPINYLNKKDDQKRTLTPKQAIDRGADYLVIGRPITKSKNPLATIKQINKTLN
;
A
#
# COMPACT_ATOMS: atom_id res chain seq x y z
N MET A 1 -5.48 -21.33 0.47
CA MET A 1 -4.23 -20.54 0.39
C MET A 1 -4.47 -19.11 0.89
N ASN A 2 -3.63 -18.62 1.79
CA ASN A 2 -3.75 -17.25 2.29
C ASN A 2 -3.15 -16.29 1.25
N LYS A 3 -4.00 -15.54 0.53
CA LYS A 3 -3.56 -14.62 -0.54
C LYS A 3 -2.84 -13.42 0.07
N LYS A 4 -1.60 -13.17 -0.36
CA LYS A 4 -0.75 -12.09 0.18
C LYS A 4 -0.49 -10.95 -0.81
N ILE A 5 -1.02 -11.03 -2.03
CA ILE A 5 -0.73 -10.05 -3.07
C ILE A 5 -1.86 -9.06 -3.24
N ILE A 6 -1.51 -7.79 -3.26
CA ILE A 6 -2.35 -6.64 -3.62
C ILE A 6 -1.86 -6.13 -4.98
N VAL A 7 -2.72 -6.15 -6.00
CA VAL A 7 -2.34 -5.66 -7.33
C VAL A 7 -2.61 -4.17 -7.45
N ALA A 8 -1.57 -3.38 -7.76
CA ALA A 8 -1.74 -1.97 -8.06
C ALA A 8 -2.30 -1.78 -9.47
N LEU A 9 -3.50 -1.20 -9.55
CA LEU A 9 -4.22 -0.91 -10.79
C LEU A 9 -4.08 0.58 -11.15
N ASP A 10 -2.88 0.94 -11.62
CA ASP A 10 -2.61 2.30 -12.11
C ASP A 10 -2.88 2.35 -13.63
N GLY A 11 -3.25 3.53 -14.14
CA GLY A 11 -3.47 3.76 -15.56
C GLY A 11 -4.73 4.58 -15.85
N ASN A 12 -4.85 5.00 -17.13
CA ASN A 12 -5.91 5.86 -17.64
C ASN A 12 -6.92 5.13 -18.57
N ASN A 13 -6.84 3.80 -18.66
CA ASN A 13 -7.76 2.99 -19.46
C ASN A 13 -8.59 2.07 -18.57
N PHE A 14 -9.83 2.47 -18.28
CA PHE A 14 -10.72 1.74 -17.37
C PHE A 14 -11.06 0.33 -17.87
N SER A 15 -11.26 0.14 -19.18
CA SER A 15 -11.56 -1.19 -19.76
C SER A 15 -10.43 -2.16 -19.54
N LYS A 16 -9.16 -1.71 -19.71
CA LYS A 16 -7.98 -2.52 -19.43
C LYS A 16 -7.87 -2.87 -17.93
N ILE A 17 -8.08 -1.89 -17.06
CA ILE A 17 -8.09 -2.09 -15.60
C ILE A 17 -9.15 -3.13 -15.21
N LYS A 18 -10.38 -2.99 -15.70
CA LYS A 18 -11.47 -3.92 -15.47
C LYS A 18 -11.12 -5.34 -15.95
N LYS A 19 -10.56 -5.49 -17.16
CA LYS A 19 -10.14 -6.79 -17.70
C LYS A 19 -9.09 -7.47 -16.80
N ILE A 20 -8.09 -6.73 -16.35
CA ILE A 20 -7.06 -7.24 -15.43
C ILE A 20 -7.70 -7.65 -14.09
N ALA A 21 -8.52 -6.79 -13.50
CA ALA A 21 -9.17 -7.07 -12.23
C ALA A 21 -10.03 -8.36 -12.29
N LEU A 22 -10.81 -8.53 -13.34
CA LEU A 22 -11.62 -9.74 -13.55
C LEU A 22 -10.76 -10.99 -13.70
N SER A 23 -9.68 -10.93 -14.50
CA SER A 23 -8.81 -12.09 -14.74
C SER A 23 -8.05 -12.56 -13.50
N LEU A 24 -7.86 -11.70 -12.50
CA LEU A 24 -7.09 -11.99 -11.29
C LEU A 24 -7.95 -12.18 -10.02
N LYS A 25 -9.28 -12.10 -10.13
CA LYS A 25 -10.22 -12.05 -9.00
C LYS A 25 -9.98 -13.14 -7.94
N ASN A 26 -9.59 -14.33 -8.37
CA ASN A 26 -9.41 -15.49 -7.49
C ASN A 26 -7.95 -15.71 -7.06
N GLU A 27 -7.02 -14.86 -7.48
CA GLU A 27 -5.59 -15.07 -7.29
C GLU A 27 -4.95 -14.05 -6.33
N VAL A 28 -5.65 -12.97 -5.98
CA VAL A 28 -5.12 -11.86 -5.19
C VAL A 28 -5.96 -11.60 -3.95
N TYR A 29 -5.35 -10.96 -2.96
CA TYR A 29 -6.04 -10.51 -1.75
C TYR A 29 -6.92 -9.30 -2.02
N ALA A 30 -6.36 -8.29 -2.70
CA ALA A 30 -7.03 -7.03 -2.98
C ALA A 30 -6.45 -6.32 -4.21
N TYR A 31 -7.10 -5.23 -4.60
CA TYR A 31 -6.63 -4.32 -5.63
C TYR A 31 -6.41 -2.93 -5.05
N LYS A 32 -5.22 -2.36 -5.30
CA LYS A 32 -4.91 -0.98 -4.91
C LYS A 32 -5.22 -0.02 -6.05
N VAL A 33 -5.98 1.02 -5.75
CA VAL A 33 -6.18 2.17 -6.63
C VAL A 33 -5.64 3.42 -5.94
N GLY A 34 -4.81 4.17 -6.64
CA GLY A 34 -4.14 5.37 -6.14
C GLY A 34 -4.58 6.62 -6.89
N TYR A 35 -3.75 7.66 -6.85
CA TYR A 35 -4.03 8.97 -7.46
C TYR A 35 -4.36 8.87 -8.95
N GLU A 36 -3.54 8.15 -9.75
CA GLU A 36 -3.75 8.05 -11.19
C GLU A 36 -5.15 7.49 -11.52
N PHE A 37 -5.57 6.44 -10.84
CA PHE A 37 -6.92 5.90 -11.02
C PHE A 37 -7.99 6.89 -10.56
N PHE A 38 -7.83 7.46 -9.35
CA PHE A 38 -8.89 8.26 -8.73
C PHE A 38 -9.11 9.58 -9.47
N PHE A 39 -8.05 10.24 -9.93
CA PHE A 39 -8.16 11.47 -10.70
C PHE A 39 -8.67 11.27 -12.13
N ASN A 40 -8.44 10.08 -12.73
CA ASN A 40 -9.00 9.77 -14.05
C ASN A 40 -10.47 9.34 -13.99
N PHE A 41 -10.90 8.61 -12.96
CA PHE A 41 -12.21 7.94 -12.96
C PHE A 41 -13.12 8.34 -11.79
N GLY A 42 -12.59 9.00 -10.78
CA GLY A 42 -13.31 9.51 -9.62
C GLY A 42 -14.09 8.44 -8.84
N VAL A 43 -15.06 8.92 -8.08
CA VAL A 43 -15.96 8.08 -7.27
C VAL A 43 -16.79 7.13 -8.15
N LYS A 44 -17.20 7.57 -9.35
CA LYS A 44 -17.98 6.73 -10.29
C LYS A 44 -17.17 5.51 -10.74
N GLY A 45 -15.93 5.74 -11.15
CA GLY A 45 -15.01 4.65 -11.55
C GLY A 45 -14.70 3.70 -10.39
N TYR A 46 -14.45 4.25 -9.20
CA TYR A 46 -14.26 3.46 -7.99
C TYR A 46 -15.47 2.54 -7.72
N LYS A 47 -16.68 3.08 -7.66
CA LYS A 47 -17.90 2.30 -7.41
C LYS A 47 -18.13 1.23 -8.48
N THR A 48 -17.82 1.52 -9.75
CA THR A 48 -17.92 0.54 -10.84
C THR A 48 -16.91 -0.60 -10.64
N LEU A 49 -15.66 -0.30 -10.25
CA LEU A 49 -14.66 -1.31 -9.97
C LEU A 49 -15.02 -2.14 -8.71
N HIS A 50 -15.51 -1.48 -7.66
CA HIS A 50 -15.88 -2.13 -6.39
C HIS A 50 -17.00 -3.16 -6.56
N LYS A 51 -17.95 -2.95 -7.47
CA LYS A 51 -18.98 -3.95 -7.83
C LYS A 51 -18.40 -5.24 -8.44
N ILE A 52 -17.22 -5.14 -9.06
CA ILE A 52 -16.55 -6.27 -9.72
C ILE A 52 -15.61 -6.99 -8.76
N VAL A 53 -14.85 -6.22 -7.98
CA VAL A 53 -13.85 -6.71 -7.02
C VAL A 53 -14.02 -5.96 -5.69
N PRO A 54 -14.62 -6.60 -4.66
CA PRO A 54 -15.02 -5.90 -3.44
C PRO A 54 -13.82 -5.50 -2.55
N ASN A 55 -12.71 -6.20 -2.66
CA ASN A 55 -11.53 -5.91 -1.84
C ASN A 55 -10.66 -4.83 -2.51
N ILE A 56 -10.95 -3.56 -2.21
CA ILE A 56 -10.18 -2.42 -2.73
C ILE A 56 -9.39 -1.74 -1.60
N PHE A 57 -8.12 -1.51 -1.85
CA PHE A 57 -7.25 -0.63 -1.09
C PHE A 57 -7.21 0.74 -1.77
N LEU A 58 -7.85 1.75 -1.18
CA LEU A 58 -7.88 3.13 -1.67
C LEU A 58 -6.66 3.89 -1.14
N ASP A 59 -5.62 3.99 -1.95
CA ASP A 59 -4.30 4.50 -1.57
C ASP A 59 -4.11 5.98 -1.95
N LEU A 60 -4.77 6.89 -1.21
CA LEU A 60 -4.74 8.33 -1.45
C LEU A 60 -3.74 9.09 -0.56
N LYS A 61 -3.01 8.42 0.33
CA LYS A 61 -1.94 8.99 1.17
C LYS A 61 -2.29 10.37 1.75
N MET A 62 -3.47 10.47 2.40
CA MET A 62 -3.97 11.75 2.91
C MET A 62 -3.00 12.38 3.90
N HIS A 63 -2.74 13.66 3.71
CA HIS A 63 -1.83 14.43 4.52
C HIS A 63 -2.27 15.89 4.55
N ASP A 64 -2.97 16.27 5.61
CA ASP A 64 -3.55 17.58 5.81
C ASP A 64 -3.79 17.80 7.31
N ILE A 65 -4.33 18.95 7.70
CA ILE A 65 -4.75 19.21 9.09
C ILE A 65 -5.77 18.16 9.55
N PRO A 66 -5.81 17.87 10.87
CA PRO A 66 -6.60 16.76 11.41
C PRO A 66 -8.08 16.75 10.98
N ASN A 67 -8.75 17.93 11.02
CA ASN A 67 -10.16 18.03 10.65
C ASN A 67 -10.43 17.71 9.18
N THR A 68 -9.55 18.18 8.27
CA THR A 68 -9.66 17.91 6.84
C THR A 68 -9.53 16.40 6.56
N VAL A 69 -8.53 15.75 7.18
CA VAL A 69 -8.34 14.30 7.04
C VAL A 69 -9.53 13.54 7.62
N GLY A 70 -10.04 13.91 8.79
CA GLY A 70 -11.21 13.27 9.39
C GLY A 70 -12.44 13.33 8.47
N ASN A 71 -12.74 14.50 7.90
CA ASN A 71 -13.85 14.65 6.96
C ASN A 71 -13.64 13.84 5.65
N ALA A 72 -12.39 13.75 5.19
CA ALA A 72 -12.06 12.88 4.04
C ALA A 72 -12.32 11.41 4.38
N ILE A 73 -11.95 10.93 5.57
CA ILE A 73 -12.23 9.55 6.02
C ILE A 73 -13.74 9.28 6.06
N LYS A 74 -14.57 10.20 6.58
CA LYS A 74 -16.04 10.07 6.53
C LYS A 74 -16.56 9.86 5.09
N GLY A 75 -15.98 10.58 4.14
CA GLY A 75 -16.29 10.41 2.72
C GLY A 75 -15.86 9.05 2.17
N ILE A 76 -14.67 8.58 2.55
CA ILE A 76 -14.09 7.29 2.15
C ILE A 76 -14.90 6.12 2.73
N GLU A 77 -15.37 6.20 3.96
CA GLU A 77 -16.24 5.16 4.57
C GLU A 77 -17.46 4.83 3.71
N LYS A 78 -18.05 5.83 3.02
CA LYS A 78 -19.18 5.63 2.10
C LYS A 78 -18.79 4.82 0.84
N LEU A 79 -17.50 4.71 0.54
CA LEU A 79 -16.96 3.92 -0.55
C LEU A 79 -16.60 2.49 -0.13
N ASN A 80 -16.51 2.25 1.17
CA ASN A 80 -16.27 0.95 1.81
C ASN A 80 -15.00 0.22 1.28
N PRO A 81 -13.80 0.88 1.21
CA PRO A 81 -12.56 0.18 0.93
C PRO A 81 -12.14 -0.66 2.14
N ILE A 82 -11.36 -1.73 1.91
CA ILE A 82 -10.78 -2.51 3.01
C ILE A 82 -9.65 -1.77 3.72
N PHE A 83 -8.88 -0.97 2.96
CA PHE A 83 -7.76 -0.15 3.44
C PHE A 83 -7.83 1.25 2.83
N THR A 84 -7.39 2.25 3.60
CA THR A 84 -7.02 3.56 3.08
C THR A 84 -5.75 4.07 3.78
N THR A 85 -5.05 5.04 3.17
CA THR A 85 -3.75 5.51 3.67
C THR A 85 -3.79 6.95 4.16
N ILE A 86 -3.04 7.19 5.24
CA ILE A 86 -2.67 8.53 5.74
C ILE A 86 -1.15 8.60 5.91
N HIS A 87 -0.54 9.77 5.78
CA HIS A 87 0.86 9.94 6.13
C HIS A 87 1.06 10.00 7.65
N LEU A 88 2.01 9.22 8.19
CA LEU A 88 2.34 9.26 9.62
C LEU A 88 2.95 10.59 10.04
N SER A 89 3.62 11.28 9.13
CA SER A 89 4.21 12.62 9.36
C SER A 89 3.17 13.73 9.59
N GLY A 90 1.88 13.47 9.40
CA GLY A 90 0.80 14.38 9.77
C GLY A 90 0.56 14.53 11.28
N GLY A 91 1.28 13.74 12.10
CA GLY A 91 1.27 13.83 13.56
C GLY A 91 0.16 13.02 14.25
N ASP A 92 0.30 12.86 15.57
CA ASP A 92 -0.56 12.00 16.38
C ASP A 92 -2.05 12.41 16.29
N LYS A 93 -2.36 13.72 16.33
CA LYS A 93 -3.74 14.19 16.29
C LYS A 93 -4.46 13.86 14.99
N MET A 94 -3.75 13.97 13.84
CA MET A 94 -4.31 13.60 12.54
C MET A 94 -4.57 12.08 12.48
N GLN A 95 -3.65 11.27 12.98
CA GLN A 95 -3.80 9.81 13.06
C GLN A 95 -5.01 9.40 13.90
N GLN A 96 -5.15 10.00 15.10
CA GLN A 96 -6.27 9.72 16.01
C GLN A 96 -7.62 10.11 15.40
N ILE A 97 -7.74 11.28 14.79
CA ILE A 97 -8.98 11.70 14.14
C ILE A 97 -9.31 10.78 12.96
N ALA A 98 -8.32 10.42 12.14
CA ALA A 98 -8.55 9.48 11.04
C ALA A 98 -9.10 8.13 11.54
N LEU A 99 -8.60 7.61 12.66
CA LEU A 99 -9.10 6.38 13.28
C LEU A 99 -10.52 6.54 13.83
N ASN A 100 -10.79 7.63 14.55
CA ASN A 100 -12.10 7.86 15.15
C ASN A 100 -13.22 7.97 14.11
N GLU A 101 -12.91 8.54 12.94
CA GLU A 101 -13.86 8.68 11.83
C GLU A 101 -13.97 7.43 10.95
N SER A 102 -13.08 6.46 11.15
CA SER A 102 -13.09 5.18 10.43
C SER A 102 -13.85 4.13 11.23
N LYS A 103 -14.86 3.50 10.61
CA LYS A 103 -15.69 2.45 11.23
C LYS A 103 -15.41 1.06 10.71
N LYS A 104 -15.20 0.94 9.40
CA LYS A 104 -15.00 -0.34 8.69
C LYS A 104 -13.67 -0.39 7.95
N THR A 105 -13.23 0.74 7.42
CA THR A 105 -11.99 0.87 6.65
C THR A 105 -10.79 0.83 7.58
N LYS A 106 -9.84 -0.07 7.35
CA LYS A 106 -8.59 -0.06 8.12
C LYS A 106 -7.69 1.10 7.67
N ILE A 107 -7.26 1.93 8.63
CA ILE A 107 -6.34 3.04 8.39
C ILE A 107 -4.91 2.52 8.40
N ILE A 108 -4.22 2.73 7.29
CA ILE A 108 -2.83 2.31 7.07
C ILE A 108 -1.93 3.55 7.01
N GLY A 109 -0.96 3.61 7.91
CA GLY A 109 -0.01 4.71 7.96
C GLY A 109 1.08 4.57 6.89
N VAL A 110 1.40 5.65 6.18
CA VAL A 110 2.56 5.68 5.27
C VAL A 110 3.77 6.19 6.05
N SER A 111 4.85 5.39 6.10
CA SER A 111 6.09 5.77 6.76
C SER A 111 6.89 6.78 5.91
N VAL A 112 8.03 6.40 5.40
CA VAL A 112 8.86 7.23 4.51
C VAL A 112 8.62 6.80 3.07
N LEU A 113 8.37 7.77 2.17
CA LEU A 113 8.22 7.48 0.75
C LEU A 113 9.47 6.79 0.18
N THR A 114 9.26 5.73 -0.58
CA THR A 114 10.35 4.91 -1.16
C THR A 114 11.26 5.68 -2.12
N SER A 115 10.83 6.83 -2.61
CA SER A 115 11.60 7.76 -3.45
C SER A 115 12.61 8.59 -2.67
N LEU A 116 12.44 8.77 -1.35
CA LEU A 116 13.35 9.55 -0.51
C LEU A 116 14.60 8.73 -0.16
N ASN A 117 15.75 9.39 -0.20
CA ASN A 117 17.02 8.85 0.27
C ASN A 117 17.48 9.54 1.58
N SER A 118 18.55 9.03 2.22
CA SER A 118 19.05 9.56 3.49
C SER A 118 19.48 11.04 3.43
N LYS A 119 19.95 11.53 2.27
CA LYS A 119 20.29 12.94 2.10
C LYS A 119 19.03 13.81 2.16
N GLN A 120 17.95 13.38 1.53
CA GLN A 120 16.66 14.08 1.53
C GLN A 120 15.97 14.02 2.90
N THR A 121 15.99 12.87 3.58
CA THR A 121 15.40 12.76 4.92
C THR A 121 16.18 13.60 5.93
N LYS A 122 17.51 13.66 5.82
CA LYS A 122 18.32 14.57 6.66
C LYS A 122 18.00 16.04 6.38
N LYS A 123 17.82 16.43 5.10
CA LYS A 123 17.49 17.80 4.71
C LYS A 123 16.12 18.25 5.23
N PHE A 124 15.07 17.42 5.07
CA PHE A 124 13.68 17.83 5.34
C PHE A 124 13.22 17.48 6.76
N TYR A 125 13.77 16.43 7.38
CA TYR A 125 13.35 15.94 8.70
C TYR A 125 14.47 15.97 9.74
N ASN A 126 15.67 16.38 9.36
CA ASN A 126 16.88 16.35 10.21
C ASN A 126 17.17 14.96 10.82
N LYS A 127 16.82 13.88 10.11
CA LYS A 127 16.93 12.50 10.57
C LYS A 127 17.43 11.56 9.48
N LYS A 128 18.14 10.48 9.88
CA LYS A 128 18.41 9.35 9.00
C LYS A 128 17.09 8.59 8.72
N ILE A 129 17.03 7.85 7.62
CA ILE A 129 15.80 7.11 7.24
C ILE A 129 15.37 6.16 8.35
N GLU A 130 16.31 5.39 8.87
CA GLU A 130 16.04 4.37 9.89
C GLU A 130 15.42 4.99 11.15
N GLU A 131 16.02 6.08 11.65
CA GLU A 131 15.53 6.82 12.81
C GLU A 131 14.14 7.42 12.55
N LEU A 132 13.93 8.01 11.37
CA LEU A 132 12.63 8.56 10.99
C LEU A 132 11.55 7.46 10.94
N VAL A 133 11.88 6.32 10.32
CA VAL A 133 10.97 5.15 10.26
C VAL A 133 10.63 4.65 11.66
N GLU A 134 11.63 4.49 12.54
CA GLU A 134 11.40 4.06 13.92
C GLU A 134 10.42 4.99 14.66
N ASN A 135 10.62 6.31 14.56
CA ASN A 135 9.76 7.29 15.21
C ASN A 135 8.32 7.23 14.68
N LEU A 136 8.16 7.11 13.35
CA LEU A 136 6.85 6.99 12.71
C LEU A 136 6.14 5.68 13.09
N VAL A 137 6.87 4.57 13.18
CA VAL A 137 6.33 3.28 13.63
C VAL A 137 5.88 3.35 15.08
N LYS A 138 6.68 3.95 15.98
CA LYS A 138 6.31 4.15 17.39
C LYS A 138 5.04 5.00 17.51
N SER A 139 4.89 6.05 16.70
CA SER A 139 3.67 6.85 16.64
C SER A 139 2.47 6.02 16.16
N ALA A 140 2.61 5.22 15.11
CA ALA A 140 1.54 4.34 14.62
C ALA A 140 1.08 3.32 15.67
N ILE A 141 2.02 2.72 16.41
CA ILE A 141 1.72 1.78 17.51
C ILE A 141 1.01 2.50 18.65
N LYS A 142 1.53 3.66 19.09
CA LYS A 142 0.94 4.48 20.16
C LYS A 142 -0.50 4.86 19.85
N ASN A 143 -0.77 5.26 18.60
CA ASN A 143 -2.09 5.67 18.14
C ASN A 143 -2.98 4.50 17.71
N LYS A 144 -2.51 3.24 17.82
CA LYS A 144 -3.26 2.01 17.49
C LYS A 144 -3.75 1.96 16.03
N LEU A 145 -2.93 2.43 15.08
CA LEU A 145 -3.23 2.26 13.67
C LEU A 145 -3.34 0.78 13.30
N HIS A 146 -4.10 0.46 12.25
CA HIS A 146 -4.30 -0.94 11.83
C HIS A 146 -3.08 -1.53 11.12
N GLY A 147 -2.24 -0.68 10.52
CA GLY A 147 -1.05 -1.13 9.80
C GLY A 147 -0.27 0.02 9.22
N LEU A 148 0.77 -0.31 8.49
CA LEU A 148 1.58 0.68 7.79
C LEU A 148 2.11 0.19 6.44
N VAL A 149 2.42 1.15 5.57
CA VAL A 149 3.18 0.93 4.34
C VAL A 149 4.63 1.32 4.60
N CYS A 150 5.56 0.41 4.34
CA CYS A 150 6.99 0.65 4.42
C CYS A 150 7.76 0.05 3.24
N SER A 151 8.97 0.58 2.96
CA SER A 151 9.83 0.03 1.92
C SER A 151 10.34 -1.37 2.25
N PRO A 152 10.75 -2.17 1.25
CA PRO A 152 11.29 -3.51 1.46
C PRO A 152 12.50 -3.56 2.41
N LYS A 153 13.30 -2.48 2.46
CA LYS A 153 14.48 -2.39 3.35
C LYS A 153 14.11 -2.19 4.81
N GLU A 154 12.94 -1.64 5.07
CA GLU A 154 12.47 -1.25 6.41
C GLU A 154 11.66 -2.34 7.12
N ILE A 155 11.23 -3.41 6.42
CA ILE A 155 10.36 -4.47 6.97
C ILE A 155 10.92 -5.02 8.29
N LYS A 156 12.23 -5.35 8.34
CA LYS A 156 12.84 -5.93 9.55
C LYS A 156 12.76 -4.99 10.76
N ILE A 157 13.02 -3.68 10.56
CA ILE A 157 12.91 -2.66 11.62
C ILE A 157 11.47 -2.56 12.09
N VAL A 158 10.54 -2.46 11.14
CA VAL A 158 9.10 -2.38 11.43
C VAL A 158 8.63 -3.61 12.19
N LYS A 159 8.96 -4.81 11.71
CA LYS A 159 8.56 -6.08 12.36
C LYS A 159 9.14 -6.21 13.76
N LYS A 160 10.40 -5.80 13.97
CA LYS A 160 11.03 -5.78 15.30
C LYS A 160 10.30 -4.87 16.27
N LEU A 161 9.85 -3.70 15.84
CA LEU A 161 9.17 -2.71 16.71
C LEU A 161 7.70 -3.04 16.93
N ALA A 162 7.00 -3.44 15.87
CA ALA A 162 5.56 -3.62 15.88
C ALA A 162 5.12 -5.04 16.27
N GLY A 163 5.96 -6.06 16.03
CA GLY A 163 5.52 -7.45 16.16
C GLY A 163 4.31 -7.71 15.27
N ASP A 164 3.23 -8.17 15.87
CA ASP A 164 1.94 -8.44 15.20
C ASP A 164 0.89 -7.32 15.41
N LYS A 165 1.31 -6.19 16.02
CA LYS A 165 0.39 -5.07 16.30
C LYS A 165 -0.02 -4.30 15.05
N LEU A 166 0.78 -4.34 13.98
CA LEU A 166 0.54 -3.60 12.75
C LEU A 166 0.60 -4.52 11.54
N ILE A 167 -0.37 -4.41 10.64
CA ILE A 167 -0.31 -5.01 9.31
C ILE A 167 0.78 -4.32 8.50
N ILE A 168 1.73 -5.09 7.95
CA ILE A 168 2.85 -4.56 7.17
C ILE A 168 2.57 -4.76 5.68
N ILE A 169 2.33 -3.66 4.96
CA ILE A 169 2.08 -3.65 3.51
C ILE A 169 3.32 -3.08 2.80
N THR A 170 3.88 -3.83 1.87
CA THR A 170 5.15 -3.45 1.25
C THR A 170 5.03 -3.33 -0.27
N PRO A 171 5.21 -2.11 -0.83
CA PRO A 171 5.38 -1.88 -2.27
C PRO A 171 6.83 -2.12 -2.70
N GLY A 172 7.13 -1.94 -3.99
CA GLY A 172 8.50 -2.09 -4.49
C GLY A 172 8.94 -3.55 -4.63
N ILE A 173 8.00 -4.46 -4.77
CA ILE A 173 8.25 -5.89 -4.93
C ILE A 173 8.46 -6.22 -6.41
N ARG A 174 9.51 -7.00 -6.70
CA ARG A 174 9.88 -7.42 -8.05
C ARG A 174 10.13 -8.93 -8.10
N PRO A 175 9.38 -9.69 -8.90
CA PRO A 175 9.72 -11.08 -9.20
C PRO A 175 11.13 -11.18 -9.80
N ILE A 176 11.81 -12.31 -9.63
CA ILE A 176 13.20 -12.51 -10.08
C ILE A 176 13.38 -12.12 -11.55
N ASN A 177 12.47 -12.54 -12.43
CA ASN A 177 12.52 -12.24 -13.86
C ASN A 177 12.30 -10.74 -14.21
N TYR A 178 12.06 -9.88 -13.22
CA TYR A 178 11.83 -8.45 -13.40
C TYR A 178 12.94 -7.58 -12.78
N LEU A 179 13.87 -8.16 -12.03
CA LEU A 179 14.91 -7.42 -11.27
C LEU A 179 15.89 -6.66 -12.18
N ASN A 180 16.13 -7.13 -13.40
CA ASN A 180 17.11 -6.56 -14.35
C ASN A 180 16.52 -5.52 -15.31
N LYS A 181 15.25 -5.12 -15.17
CA LYS A 181 14.64 -4.10 -16.01
C LYS A 181 14.90 -2.71 -15.44
N LYS A 182 15.23 -1.73 -16.28
CA LYS A 182 15.28 -0.30 -15.88
C LYS A 182 13.94 0.08 -15.25
N ASP A 183 13.97 0.41 -13.95
CA ASP A 183 12.80 0.73 -13.14
C ASP A 183 13.10 1.93 -12.23
N ASP A 184 12.08 2.70 -11.88
CA ASP A 184 12.14 3.82 -10.95
C ASP A 184 12.28 3.39 -9.47
N GLN A 185 11.97 2.12 -9.17
CA GLN A 185 12.07 1.56 -7.81
C GLN A 185 13.51 1.12 -7.52
N LYS A 186 14.20 1.92 -6.68
CA LYS A 186 15.60 1.67 -6.28
C LYS A 186 15.74 0.71 -5.08
N ARG A 187 14.66 0.41 -4.37
CA ARG A 187 14.64 -0.40 -3.13
C ARG A 187 13.70 -1.57 -3.30
N THR A 188 14.16 -2.63 -3.98
CA THR A 188 13.33 -3.78 -4.32
C THR A 188 13.73 -5.05 -3.58
N LEU A 189 12.76 -5.96 -3.38
CA LEU A 189 12.94 -7.33 -2.94
C LEU A 189 12.09 -8.26 -3.80
N THR A 190 12.45 -9.56 -3.81
CA THR A 190 11.54 -10.59 -4.35
C THR A 190 10.34 -10.79 -3.43
N PRO A 191 9.22 -11.32 -3.94
CA PRO A 191 8.04 -11.63 -3.13
C PRO A 191 8.38 -12.48 -1.91
N LYS A 192 9.12 -13.58 -2.10
CA LYS A 192 9.53 -14.48 -1.01
C LYS A 192 10.37 -13.75 0.04
N GLN A 193 11.41 -13.02 -0.39
CA GLN A 193 12.25 -12.26 0.54
C GLN A 193 11.48 -11.27 1.40
N ALA A 194 10.45 -10.61 0.85
CA ALA A 194 9.65 -9.66 1.61
C ALA A 194 8.76 -10.36 2.65
N ILE A 195 8.14 -11.49 2.29
CA ILE A 195 7.36 -12.29 3.24
C ILE A 195 8.25 -12.87 4.35
N ASP A 196 9.40 -13.44 3.99
CA ASP A 196 10.35 -14.00 4.95
C ASP A 196 10.90 -12.93 5.94
N ARG A 197 10.88 -11.64 5.54
CA ARG A 197 11.22 -10.51 6.42
C ARG A 197 10.08 -10.03 7.29
N GLY A 198 8.86 -10.52 7.09
CA GLY A 198 7.69 -10.22 7.91
C GLY A 198 6.66 -9.28 7.29
N ALA A 199 6.66 -9.08 5.96
CA ALA A 199 5.55 -8.39 5.28
C ALA A 199 4.30 -9.27 5.28
N ASP A 200 3.14 -8.70 5.60
CA ASP A 200 1.86 -9.39 5.55
C ASP A 200 1.28 -9.36 4.13
N TYR A 201 1.39 -8.21 3.46
CA TYR A 201 0.90 -8.03 2.09
C TYR A 201 1.94 -7.34 1.21
N LEU A 202 1.96 -7.75 -0.06
CA LEU A 202 2.87 -7.27 -1.09
C LEU A 202 2.09 -6.48 -2.15
N VAL A 203 2.47 -5.22 -2.39
CA VAL A 203 1.88 -4.43 -3.47
C VAL A 203 2.73 -4.57 -4.73
N ILE A 204 2.14 -5.15 -5.79
CA ILE A 204 2.79 -5.40 -7.07
C ILE A 204 1.94 -4.78 -8.19
N GLY A 205 2.54 -3.88 -8.96
CA GLY A 205 1.89 -3.21 -10.09
C GLY A 205 2.42 -3.71 -11.44
N ARG A 206 3.30 -2.93 -12.08
CA ARG A 206 3.84 -3.15 -13.44
C ARG A 206 4.30 -4.58 -13.78
N PRO A 207 4.96 -5.33 -12.88
CA PRO A 207 5.31 -6.72 -13.16
C PRO A 207 4.11 -7.59 -13.55
N ILE A 208 2.93 -7.29 -13.02
CA ILE A 208 1.67 -7.99 -13.32
C ILE A 208 0.91 -7.27 -14.44
N THR A 209 0.64 -5.97 -14.27
CA THR A 209 -0.27 -5.20 -15.14
C THR A 209 0.28 -4.94 -16.55
N LYS A 210 1.61 -4.99 -16.74
CA LYS A 210 2.30 -4.91 -18.04
C LYS A 210 2.75 -6.27 -18.59
N SER A 211 2.42 -7.37 -17.90
CA SER A 211 2.69 -8.72 -18.41
C SER A 211 1.81 -9.04 -19.63
N LYS A 212 2.34 -9.82 -20.56
CA LYS A 212 1.55 -10.38 -21.67
C LYS A 212 0.43 -11.31 -21.16
N ASN A 213 0.69 -11.99 -20.04
CA ASN A 213 -0.30 -12.85 -19.36
C ASN A 213 -0.29 -12.59 -17.85
N PRO A 214 -1.10 -11.62 -17.34
CA PRO A 214 -1.18 -11.29 -15.93
C PRO A 214 -1.56 -12.47 -15.03
N LEU A 215 -2.45 -13.35 -15.50
CA LEU A 215 -2.90 -14.52 -14.74
C LEU A 215 -1.77 -15.54 -14.55
N ALA A 216 -1.02 -15.84 -15.59
CA ALA A 216 0.13 -16.74 -15.47
C ALA A 216 1.20 -16.14 -14.54
N THR A 217 1.45 -14.82 -14.66
CA THR A 217 2.42 -14.12 -13.82
C THR A 217 2.05 -14.18 -12.34
N ILE A 218 0.78 -13.90 -11.98
CA ILE A 218 0.37 -13.94 -10.58
C ILE A 218 0.41 -15.36 -10.00
N LYS A 219 0.01 -16.38 -10.78
CA LYS A 219 0.11 -17.78 -10.36
C LYS A 219 1.57 -18.21 -10.11
N GLN A 220 2.50 -17.76 -10.96
CA GLN A 220 3.92 -18.01 -10.74
C GLN A 220 4.43 -17.34 -9.46
N ILE A 221 4.03 -16.07 -9.20
CA ILE A 221 4.40 -15.36 -7.97
C ILE A 221 3.81 -16.10 -6.75
N ASN A 222 2.54 -16.48 -6.78
CA ASN A 222 1.89 -17.19 -5.67
C ASN A 222 2.59 -18.51 -5.33
N LYS A 223 3.09 -19.25 -6.34
CA LYS A 223 3.87 -20.48 -6.14
C LYS A 223 5.17 -20.24 -5.36
N THR A 224 5.76 -19.05 -5.44
CA THR A 224 6.99 -18.72 -4.69
C THR A 224 6.73 -18.35 -3.23
N LEU A 225 5.45 -18.18 -2.84
CA LEU A 225 5.04 -17.76 -1.49
C LEU A 225 4.54 -18.93 -0.63
N ASN A 226 4.36 -20.08 -1.23
CA ASN A 226 4.08 -21.35 -0.58
C ASN A 226 5.39 -22.10 -0.43
#